data_559e7e5aeee872f7a5212954482839a5
#
_entry.id   559e7e5aeee872f7a5212954482839a5
#
_cell.length_a   1.000
_cell.length_b   1.000
_cell.length_c   1.000
_cell.angle_alpha   90.00
_cell.angle_beta   90.00
_cell.angle_gamma   90.00
#
_symmetry.space_group_name_H-M   'P 1'
#
loop_
_entity.id
_entity.type
_entity.pdbx_description
1 polymer ?
#
loop_
_entity_poly.entity_id
_entity_poly.type
_entity_poly.pdbx_seq_one_letter_code
_entity_poly.pdbx_strand_id
1 'polypeptide(L)'
;MGTKMRSGKYAKFFIYLVIVILINAAGLTLFFRLDLTENNMYSISEASRNAVSTLSEPLTIKVFFTKDLPAPYNQTERYLHDLLGEYAAYSNEYFNYKFYNVSPEGGDIGNETAENQKLARNYGIHPVQIQAIEEDEVKFKKAYMGLVMIH
;
A
#
# COMPACT_ATOMS: atom_id res chain seq x y z
N MET A 1 59.85 -34.64 -0.98
CA MET A 1 58.61 -35.40 -0.79
C MET A 1 57.74 -34.67 0.25
N GLY A 2 56.62 -34.05 -0.08
CA GLY A 2 55.76 -33.51 0.97
C GLY A 2 55.24 -32.09 0.81
N THR A 3 54.69 -31.68 -0.37
CA THR A 3 54.03 -30.37 -0.52
C THR A 3 52.60 -30.45 -1.10
N LYS A 4 51.95 -31.62 -1.04
CA LYS A 4 50.63 -31.84 -1.67
C LYS A 4 49.42 -31.67 -0.75
N MET A 5 49.57 -31.34 0.55
CA MET A 5 48.43 -31.36 1.47
C MET A 5 47.88 -30.00 1.96
N ARG A 6 48.52 -28.90 1.61
CA ARG A 6 48.07 -27.56 2.00
C ARG A 6 47.18 -26.86 0.96
N SER A 7 47.34 -27.21 -0.30
CA SER A 7 46.58 -26.59 -1.41
C SER A 7 45.06 -26.88 -1.34
N GLY A 8 44.64 -28.07 -0.91
CA GLY A 8 43.24 -28.45 -0.90
C GLY A 8 42.37 -27.72 0.13
N LYS A 9 42.95 -27.22 1.23
CA LYS A 9 42.18 -26.48 2.25
C LYS A 9 41.87 -25.06 1.77
N TYR A 10 42.83 -24.40 1.15
CA TYR A 10 42.64 -23.06 0.58
C TYR A 10 41.74 -23.12 -0.67
N ALA A 11 41.83 -24.15 -1.49
CA ALA A 11 40.95 -24.34 -2.64
C ALA A 11 39.49 -24.48 -2.20
N LYS A 12 39.21 -25.28 -1.16
CA LYS A 12 37.86 -25.39 -0.59
C LYS A 12 37.35 -24.05 -0.03
N PHE A 13 38.18 -23.33 0.69
CA PHE A 13 37.85 -22.02 1.25
C PHE A 13 37.48 -21.03 0.11
N PHE A 14 38.27 -20.96 -0.95
CA PHE A 14 37.99 -20.11 -2.11
C PHE A 14 36.69 -20.50 -2.82
N ILE A 15 36.41 -21.79 -2.95
CA ILE A 15 35.14 -22.26 -3.55
C ILE A 15 33.95 -21.81 -2.70
N TYR A 16 34.00 -21.97 -1.38
CA TYR A 16 32.91 -21.49 -0.50
C TYR A 16 32.76 -19.97 -0.55
N LEU A 17 33.85 -19.23 -0.59
CA LEU A 17 33.82 -17.78 -0.71
C LEU A 17 33.12 -17.34 -2.01
N VAL A 18 33.46 -17.97 -3.14
CA VAL A 18 32.84 -17.71 -4.45
C VAL A 18 31.34 -18.04 -4.41
N ILE A 19 30.95 -19.17 -3.81
CA ILE A 19 29.54 -19.55 -3.68
C ILE A 19 28.77 -18.51 -2.87
N VAL A 20 29.30 -18.03 -1.75
CA VAL A 20 28.65 -16.99 -0.92
C VAL A 20 28.50 -15.69 -1.71
N ILE A 21 29.53 -15.29 -2.48
CA ILE A 21 29.45 -14.09 -3.32
C ILE A 21 28.37 -14.25 -4.41
N LEU A 22 28.31 -15.41 -5.06
CA LEU A 22 27.33 -15.69 -6.10
C LEU A 22 25.88 -15.70 -5.54
N ILE A 23 25.67 -16.28 -4.35
CA ILE A 23 24.35 -16.27 -3.69
C ILE A 23 23.93 -14.84 -3.35
N ASN A 24 24.86 -14.01 -2.83
CA ASN A 24 24.57 -12.60 -2.56
C ASN A 24 24.28 -11.80 -3.84
N ALA A 25 25.08 -12.01 -4.90
CA ALA A 25 24.86 -11.37 -6.19
C ALA A 25 23.52 -11.80 -6.82
N ALA A 26 23.18 -13.07 -6.74
CA ALA A 26 21.89 -13.59 -7.19
C ALA A 26 20.73 -12.99 -6.35
N GLY A 27 20.90 -12.84 -5.04
CA GLY A 27 19.92 -12.20 -4.16
C GLY A 27 19.68 -10.72 -4.50
N LEU A 28 20.69 -10.00 -4.99
CA LEU A 28 20.56 -8.61 -5.39
C LEU A 28 19.92 -8.45 -6.79
N THR A 29 20.08 -9.43 -7.66
CA THR A 29 19.53 -9.39 -9.03
C THR A 29 18.17 -10.04 -9.18
N LEU A 30 17.84 -10.99 -8.30
CA LEU A 30 16.54 -11.64 -8.25
C LEU A 30 15.70 -10.98 -7.15
N PHE A 31 15.23 -9.77 -7.36
CA PHE A 31 14.13 -9.20 -6.58
C PHE A 31 12.83 -9.95 -6.95
N PHE A 32 12.77 -11.21 -6.57
CA PHE A 32 11.50 -11.92 -6.52
C PHE A 32 10.73 -11.39 -5.31
N ARG A 33 9.79 -10.53 -5.56
CA ARG A 33 8.76 -10.19 -4.59
C ARG A 33 7.82 -11.40 -4.48
N LEU A 34 8.25 -12.38 -3.71
CA LEU A 34 7.38 -13.49 -3.32
C LEU A 34 6.39 -12.93 -2.30
N ASP A 35 5.15 -12.77 -2.73
CA ASP A 35 4.06 -12.55 -1.79
C ASP A 35 3.82 -13.87 -1.05
N LEU A 36 4.41 -13.96 0.17
CA LEU A 36 4.27 -15.11 1.07
C LEU A 36 3.00 -15.03 1.91
N THR A 37 2.13 -14.07 1.65
CA THR A 37 0.82 -14.01 2.31
C THR A 37 -0.09 -15.08 1.72
N GLU A 38 -0.54 -15.99 2.57
CA GLU A 38 -1.37 -17.16 2.26
C GLU A 38 -2.68 -16.82 1.50
N ASN A 39 -3.05 -15.54 1.42
CA ASN A 39 -4.29 -15.04 0.84
C ASN A 39 -4.13 -14.07 -0.34
N ASN A 40 -2.93 -13.83 -0.87
CA ASN A 40 -2.71 -12.83 -1.93
C ASN A 40 -3.42 -11.48 -1.63
N MET A 41 -3.43 -11.08 -0.36
CA MET A 41 -4.18 -9.89 0.09
C MET A 41 -3.71 -8.58 -0.56
N TYR A 42 -2.53 -8.59 -1.16
CA TYR A 42 -1.92 -7.43 -1.80
C TYR A 42 -1.85 -7.55 -3.33
N SER A 43 -2.42 -8.61 -3.92
CA SER A 43 -2.49 -8.76 -5.36
C SER A 43 -3.94 -8.82 -5.84
N ILE A 44 -4.28 -7.99 -6.84
CA ILE A 44 -5.61 -8.03 -7.45
C ILE A 44 -5.75 -9.27 -8.34
N SER A 45 -6.97 -9.81 -8.41
CA SER A 45 -7.26 -10.98 -9.24
C SER A 45 -7.02 -10.71 -10.73
N GLU A 46 -6.81 -11.78 -11.50
CA GLU A 46 -6.66 -11.67 -12.95
C GLU A 46 -7.91 -11.04 -13.60
N ALA A 47 -9.10 -11.34 -13.11
CA ALA A 47 -10.33 -10.72 -13.56
C ALA A 47 -10.34 -9.21 -13.30
N SER A 48 -9.86 -8.77 -12.14
CA SER A 48 -9.73 -7.34 -11.81
C SER A 48 -8.71 -6.64 -12.70
N ARG A 49 -7.57 -7.27 -12.98
CA ARG A 49 -6.55 -6.74 -13.90
C ARG A 49 -7.12 -6.56 -15.30
N ASN A 50 -7.80 -7.57 -15.81
CA ASN A 50 -8.45 -7.50 -17.10
C ASN A 50 -9.51 -6.39 -17.15
N ALA A 51 -10.32 -6.25 -16.09
CA ALA A 51 -11.36 -5.21 -16.04
C ALA A 51 -10.76 -3.79 -16.13
N VAL A 52 -9.69 -3.48 -15.40
CA VAL A 52 -9.11 -2.13 -15.43
C VAL A 52 -8.22 -1.87 -16.64
N SER A 53 -7.65 -2.90 -17.25
CA SER A 53 -6.83 -2.78 -18.47
C SER A 53 -7.67 -2.59 -19.73
N THR A 54 -8.95 -2.97 -19.70
CA THR A 54 -9.87 -2.91 -20.86
C THR A 54 -10.94 -1.83 -20.70
N LEU A 55 -10.75 -0.85 -19.82
CA LEU A 55 -11.67 0.27 -19.70
C LEU A 55 -11.77 1.01 -21.04
N SER A 56 -12.99 1.29 -21.46
CA SER A 56 -13.31 2.05 -22.68
C SER A 56 -13.77 3.48 -22.40
N GLU A 57 -14.07 3.78 -21.12
CA GLU A 57 -14.54 5.07 -20.66
C GLU A 57 -13.82 5.47 -19.37
N PRO A 58 -13.70 6.78 -19.07
CA PRO A 58 -13.01 7.25 -17.89
C PRO A 58 -13.66 6.77 -16.58
N LEU A 59 -12.89 6.12 -15.73
CA LEU A 59 -13.25 5.75 -14.37
C LEU A 59 -12.39 6.53 -13.38
N THR A 60 -13.04 7.36 -12.57
CA THR A 60 -12.34 8.15 -11.55
C THR A 60 -12.80 7.75 -10.15
N ILE A 61 -11.86 7.36 -9.29
CA ILE A 61 -12.11 7.04 -7.89
C ILE A 61 -11.65 8.21 -7.02
N LYS A 62 -12.58 8.79 -6.29
CA LYS A 62 -12.28 9.83 -5.28
C LYS A 62 -12.38 9.22 -3.90
N VAL A 63 -11.30 9.30 -3.14
CA VAL A 63 -11.17 8.67 -1.82
C VAL A 63 -11.13 9.76 -0.75
N PHE A 64 -12.03 9.65 0.21
CA PHE A 64 -12.17 10.57 1.34
C PHE A 64 -11.94 9.78 2.64
N PHE A 65 -10.68 9.70 3.03
CA PHE A 65 -10.28 9.00 4.24
C PHE A 65 -9.54 9.94 5.18
N THR A 66 -9.89 9.84 6.46
CA THR A 66 -9.14 10.51 7.52
C THR A 66 -7.81 9.79 7.71
N LYS A 67 -6.72 10.55 7.72
CA LYS A 67 -5.38 10.03 8.00
C LYS A 67 -5.22 9.70 9.48
N ASP A 68 -4.24 8.86 9.77
CA ASP A 68 -3.81 8.54 11.14
C ASP A 68 -4.96 8.08 12.05
N LEU A 69 -5.86 7.26 11.50
CA LEU A 69 -6.92 6.65 12.26
C LEU A 69 -6.35 5.71 13.34
N PRO A 70 -6.96 5.65 14.53
CA PRO A 70 -6.55 4.73 15.57
C PRO A 70 -6.89 3.27 15.20
N ALA A 71 -6.26 2.33 15.89
CA ALA A 71 -6.61 0.92 15.75
C ALA A 71 -8.11 0.69 16.08
N PRO A 72 -8.80 -0.20 15.37
CA PRO A 72 -8.32 -1.11 14.31
C PRO A 72 -8.29 -0.51 12.89
N TYR A 73 -8.61 0.78 12.73
CA TYR A 73 -8.80 1.43 11.42
C TYR A 73 -7.51 1.96 10.78
N ASN A 74 -6.40 1.96 11.53
CA ASN A 74 -5.12 2.56 11.12
C ASN A 74 -4.49 1.95 9.87
N GLN A 75 -4.86 0.73 9.51
CA GLN A 75 -4.33 0.06 8.32
C GLN A 75 -5.25 0.21 7.10
N THR A 76 -6.50 0.64 7.29
CA THR A 76 -7.51 0.65 6.22
C THR A 76 -7.15 1.63 5.10
N GLU A 77 -6.70 2.83 5.45
CA GLU A 77 -6.30 3.86 4.48
C GLU A 77 -5.08 3.40 3.68
N ARG A 78 -4.07 2.84 4.37
CA ARG A 78 -2.86 2.31 3.71
C ARG A 78 -3.21 1.16 2.77
N TYR A 79 -4.01 0.21 3.22
CA TYR A 79 -4.46 -0.90 2.38
C TYR A 79 -5.19 -0.41 1.13
N LEU A 80 -6.08 0.57 1.27
CA LEU A 80 -6.80 1.14 0.14
C LEU A 80 -5.85 1.87 -0.83
N HIS A 81 -4.84 2.57 -0.31
CA HIS A 81 -3.83 3.23 -1.12
C HIS A 81 -3.02 2.21 -1.94
N ASP A 82 -2.57 1.14 -1.31
CA ASP A 82 -1.81 0.08 -1.98
C ASP A 82 -2.67 -0.64 -3.02
N LEU A 83 -3.92 -0.94 -2.69
CA LEU A 83 -4.89 -1.57 -3.59
C LEU A 83 -5.15 -0.73 -4.85
N LEU A 84 -5.44 0.57 -4.68
CA LEU A 84 -5.68 1.47 -5.82
C LEU A 84 -4.41 1.69 -6.64
N GLY A 85 -3.24 1.71 -6.00
CA GLY A 85 -1.94 1.74 -6.68
C GLY A 85 -1.72 0.51 -7.54
N GLU A 86 -2.12 -0.66 -7.06
CA GLU A 86 -2.02 -1.89 -7.83
C GLU A 86 -3.00 -1.90 -9.02
N TYR A 87 -4.25 -1.46 -8.82
CA TYR A 87 -5.18 -1.25 -9.93
C TYR A 87 -4.61 -0.32 -10.99
N ALA A 88 -4.01 0.80 -10.59
CA ALA A 88 -3.41 1.76 -11.51
C ALA A 88 -2.22 1.16 -12.29
N ALA A 89 -1.44 0.26 -11.67
CA ALA A 89 -0.30 -0.39 -12.32
C ALA A 89 -0.71 -1.30 -13.50
N TYR A 90 -1.93 -1.85 -13.46
CA TYR A 90 -2.48 -2.71 -14.52
C TYR A 90 -3.51 -2.03 -15.40
N SER A 91 -3.89 -0.79 -15.09
CA SER A 91 -4.92 -0.06 -15.81
C SER A 91 -4.39 0.60 -17.08
N ASN A 92 -5.33 1.06 -17.92
CA ASN A 92 -5.06 1.95 -19.01
C ASN A 92 -5.27 3.43 -18.62
N GLU A 93 -5.18 4.36 -19.58
CA GLU A 93 -5.30 5.81 -19.40
C GLU A 93 -6.66 6.29 -18.86
N TYR A 94 -7.68 5.44 -18.90
CA TYR A 94 -9.03 5.76 -18.43
C TYR A 94 -9.22 5.57 -16.92
N PHE A 95 -8.28 4.92 -16.21
CA PHE A 95 -8.35 4.74 -14.77
C PHE A 95 -7.62 5.86 -14.04
N ASN A 96 -8.33 6.56 -13.14
CA ASN A 96 -7.76 7.60 -12.29
C ASN A 96 -8.25 7.46 -10.85
N TYR A 97 -7.39 7.79 -9.89
CA TYR A 97 -7.81 7.89 -8.50
C TYR A 97 -7.13 9.05 -7.78
N LYS A 98 -7.80 9.61 -6.78
CA LYS A 98 -7.27 10.70 -5.97
C LYS A 98 -7.73 10.59 -4.53
N PHE A 99 -6.79 10.72 -3.60
CA PHE A 99 -7.05 10.85 -2.17
C PHE A 99 -7.23 12.32 -1.81
N TYR A 100 -8.30 12.59 -1.08
CA TYR A 100 -8.63 13.91 -0.56
C TYR A 100 -8.42 13.92 0.95
N ASN A 101 -7.57 14.81 1.45
CA ASN A 101 -7.38 14.98 2.88
C ASN A 101 -8.63 15.60 3.51
N VAL A 102 -9.28 14.85 4.38
CA VAL A 102 -10.50 15.25 5.12
C VAL A 102 -10.31 15.16 6.62
N SER A 103 -9.07 14.99 7.08
CA SER A 103 -8.74 14.86 8.49
C SER A 103 -9.13 16.12 9.22
N PRO A 104 -9.90 16.06 10.31
CA PRO A 104 -10.08 17.18 11.20
C PRO A 104 -8.80 17.34 12.01
N GLU A 105 -7.87 18.15 11.52
CA GLU A 105 -6.67 18.49 12.26
C GLU A 105 -7.03 19.39 13.44
N GLY A 106 -6.38 19.15 14.59
CA GLY A 106 -6.68 19.86 15.81
C GLY A 106 -6.42 21.37 15.68
N GLY A 107 -7.48 22.13 15.56
CA GLY A 107 -7.50 23.57 15.77
C GLY A 107 -7.51 24.47 14.54
N ASP A 108 -6.91 24.09 13.44
CA ASP A 108 -6.95 24.90 12.20
C ASP A 108 -7.28 23.99 11.00
N ILE A 109 -8.55 24.00 10.62
CA ILE A 109 -8.97 23.33 9.40
C ILE A 109 -8.50 24.20 8.25
N GLY A 110 -7.37 23.86 7.65
CA GLY A 110 -6.89 24.54 6.46
C GLY A 110 -8.01 24.61 5.41
N ASN A 111 -8.08 25.69 4.63
CA ASN A 111 -9.15 25.91 3.65
C ASN A 111 -9.37 24.68 2.74
N GLU A 112 -8.30 24.01 2.36
CA GLU A 112 -8.35 22.80 1.53
C GLU A 112 -9.11 21.63 2.21
N THR A 113 -8.84 21.38 3.49
CA THR A 113 -9.53 20.30 4.24
C THR A 113 -11.03 20.59 4.36
N ALA A 114 -11.41 21.85 4.63
CA ALA A 114 -12.81 22.24 4.70
C ALA A 114 -13.53 22.06 3.34
N GLU A 115 -12.89 22.42 2.26
CA GLU A 115 -13.40 22.20 0.90
C GLU A 115 -13.53 20.73 0.57
N ASN A 116 -12.55 19.90 0.91
CA ASN A 116 -12.60 18.46 0.72
C ASN A 116 -13.69 17.80 1.55
N GLN A 117 -13.92 18.24 2.78
CA GLN A 117 -15.04 17.78 3.60
C GLN A 117 -16.41 18.18 3.03
N LYS A 118 -16.52 19.38 2.46
CA LYS A 118 -17.72 19.82 1.75
C LYS A 118 -17.94 18.98 0.50
N LEU A 119 -16.88 18.70 -0.26
CA LEU A 119 -16.92 17.86 -1.44
C LEU A 119 -17.36 16.42 -1.08
N ALA A 120 -16.81 15.83 0.00
CA ALA A 120 -17.22 14.52 0.49
C ALA A 120 -18.74 14.48 0.79
N ARG A 121 -19.26 15.48 1.50
CA ARG A 121 -20.68 15.57 1.80
C ARG A 121 -21.55 15.70 0.55
N ASN A 122 -21.08 16.42 -0.47
CA ASN A 122 -21.80 16.53 -1.75
C ASN A 122 -21.93 15.17 -2.48
N TYR A 123 -20.99 14.26 -2.25
CA TYR A 123 -21.05 12.87 -2.72
C TYR A 123 -21.77 11.93 -1.74
N GLY A 124 -22.40 12.45 -0.68
CA GLY A 124 -23.09 11.63 0.31
C GLY A 124 -22.20 10.96 1.34
N ILE A 125 -20.91 11.31 1.37
CA ILE A 125 -19.96 10.76 2.35
C ILE A 125 -19.98 11.66 3.57
N HIS A 126 -20.50 11.13 4.68
CA HIS A 126 -20.61 11.82 5.96
C HIS A 126 -19.59 11.28 6.96
N PRO A 127 -19.12 12.10 7.90
CA PRO A 127 -18.25 11.63 8.97
C PRO A 127 -18.98 10.67 9.89
N VAL A 128 -18.32 9.60 10.28
CA VAL A 128 -18.77 8.62 11.28
C VAL A 128 -18.04 8.83 12.59
N GLN A 129 -18.67 8.47 13.71
CA GLN A 129 -17.98 8.43 15.00
C GLN A 129 -17.26 7.10 15.16
N ILE A 130 -15.97 7.17 15.46
CA ILE A 130 -15.15 6.01 15.81
C ILE A 130 -14.69 6.12 17.26
N GLN A 131 -14.51 4.97 17.89
CA GLN A 131 -13.90 4.88 19.21
C GLN A 131 -12.39 4.73 19.05
N ALA A 132 -11.64 5.53 19.77
CA ALA A 132 -10.19 5.45 19.89
C ALA A 132 -9.83 5.20 21.36
N ILE A 133 -8.90 4.30 21.60
CA ILE A 133 -8.32 4.12 22.92
C ILE A 133 -6.98 4.87 22.89
N GLU A 134 -6.90 5.97 23.62
CA GLU A 134 -5.71 6.80 23.76
C GLU A 134 -5.44 6.99 25.27
N GLU A 135 -4.23 6.66 25.70
CA GLU A 135 -3.81 6.81 27.10
C GLU A 135 -4.78 6.18 28.10
N ASP A 136 -5.27 4.96 27.79
CA ASP A 136 -6.27 4.20 28.59
C ASP A 136 -7.66 4.87 28.69
N GLU A 137 -7.91 5.91 27.89
CA GLU A 137 -9.24 6.53 27.79
C GLU A 137 -9.92 6.22 26.47
N VAL A 138 -11.23 6.00 26.50
CA VAL A 138 -12.07 5.85 25.31
C VAL A 138 -12.47 7.23 24.82
N LYS A 139 -11.94 7.65 23.66
CA LYS A 139 -12.30 8.91 23.01
C LYS A 139 -13.12 8.64 21.75
N PHE A 140 -14.11 9.50 21.51
CA PHE A 140 -14.86 9.49 20.26
C PHE A 140 -14.29 10.53 19.29
N LYS A 141 -13.88 10.04 18.12
CA LYS A 141 -13.37 10.90 17.04
C LYS A 141 -14.28 10.84 15.83
N LYS A 142 -14.40 11.93 15.09
CA LYS A 142 -15.06 11.93 13.78
C LYS A 142 -14.05 11.55 12.71
N ALA A 143 -14.44 10.61 11.86
CA ALA A 143 -13.61 10.15 10.75
C ALA A 143 -14.44 10.04 9.47
N TYR A 144 -13.82 10.34 8.35
CA TYR A 144 -14.36 10.04 7.03
C TYR A 144 -13.73 8.74 6.55
N MET A 145 -14.55 7.82 6.09
CA MET A 145 -14.13 6.53 5.53
C MET A 145 -15.05 6.19 4.36
N GLY A 146 -14.77 6.75 3.20
CA GLY A 146 -15.59 6.52 2.03
C GLY A 146 -14.86 6.81 0.73
N LEU A 147 -15.38 6.24 -0.35
CA LEU A 147 -14.94 6.52 -1.71
C LEU A 147 -16.15 6.62 -2.63
N VAL A 148 -15.98 7.31 -3.75
CA VAL A 148 -16.98 7.39 -4.82
C VAL A 148 -16.30 7.05 -6.14
N MET A 149 -16.96 6.25 -6.93
CA MET A 149 -16.59 5.93 -8.31
C MET A 149 -17.45 6.73 -9.25
N ILE A 150 -16.82 7.42 -10.18
CA ILE A 150 -17.45 8.26 -11.19
C ILE A 150 -17.06 7.68 -12.55
N HIS A 151 -18.05 7.31 -13.30
CA HIS A 151 -17.95 6.76 -14.63
C HIS A 151 -18.60 7.68 -15.64
#